data_08e805fdcf5aba50d6fa6da3f2de9a3b
#
_entry.id   08e805fdcf5aba50d6fa6da3f2de9a3b
#
_cell.length_a   1.000
_cell.length_b   1.000
_cell.length_c   1.000
_cell.angle_alpha   90.00
_cell.angle_beta   90.00
_cell.angle_gamma   90.00
#
_symmetry.space_group_name_H-M   'P 1'
#
loop_
_entity.id
_entity.type
_entity.pdbx_description
1 polymer ?
#
loop_
_entity_poly.entity_id
_entity_poly.type
_entity_poly.pdbx_seq_one_letter_code
_entity_poly.pdbx_strand_id
1 'polypeptide(L)'
;MDLIERTLPHGVVSGRCDPRFSGVLDAFLENFSARDEVGASVCLTIDGQTVVDLWGGVKTRAGDPWTEDTVCVVYSCTKGASATCAHMAVDRGLLDLDAPVTRYWPEFGQAGKEAARVSMMLDHSVGVPGVREPLPDGAAYDYQLMCDRLAAEAPFWAPGTRNGYHGITSAWTVGEMVRRSTGVRMGRFFAEEVAGPLGIDFWIGLPEEIEPRVARMIAYPPDDKARNSRIALAMRADPMGPTGRFMLNGGGFNANSREGHAAEIGSANGITNARGLAGLYAPLANGGSLNGVRLVGADTLTRMSRVSVATHHDATLCIPTRFSLGYMKSMDNRALDNAEDCSAILSEAAFGHVGAGGSIGFADPERRMSFGYAMNRMGAGILLNDRGQSLVDAAYRALGCRSNAGGVWAG
;
A
#
# COMPACT_ATOMS: atom_id res chain seq x y z
N MET A 1 24.40 -14.27 -5.97
CA MET A 1 23.95 -13.74 -4.66
C MET A 1 24.63 -14.54 -3.57
N ASP A 2 25.19 -13.83 -2.59
CA ASP A 2 25.85 -14.44 -1.43
C ASP A 2 24.80 -14.86 -0.39
N LEU A 3 25.04 -15.98 0.27
CA LEU A 3 24.25 -16.40 1.42
C LEU A 3 24.54 -15.49 2.61
N ILE A 4 23.49 -15.03 3.25
CA ILE A 4 23.56 -14.14 4.41
C ILE A 4 23.02 -14.90 5.63
N GLU A 5 23.81 -14.84 6.71
CA GLU A 5 23.40 -15.23 8.05
C GLU A 5 24.11 -14.28 9.04
N ARG A 6 23.36 -13.49 9.78
CA ARG A 6 23.86 -12.49 10.73
C ARG A 6 23.07 -12.55 12.03
N THR A 7 23.74 -12.79 13.13
CA THR A 7 23.13 -12.78 14.46
C THR A 7 22.77 -11.34 14.86
N LEU A 8 21.57 -11.17 15.39
CA LEU A 8 21.05 -9.92 15.96
C LEU A 8 20.92 -10.07 17.48
N PRO A 9 20.73 -8.97 18.24
CA PRO A 9 20.35 -9.04 19.65
C PRO A 9 19.09 -9.87 19.89
N HIS A 10 18.13 -9.85 18.94
CA HIS A 10 16.88 -10.61 18.97
C HIS A 10 16.65 -11.28 17.61
N GLY A 11 17.15 -12.51 17.45
CA GLY A 11 16.95 -13.30 16.23
C GLY A 11 18.14 -13.30 15.27
N VAL A 12 17.89 -13.64 14.03
CA VAL A 12 18.89 -13.77 12.96
C VAL A 12 18.37 -13.07 11.71
N VAL A 13 19.23 -12.42 10.95
CA VAL A 13 18.97 -12.04 9.55
C VAL A 13 19.52 -13.12 8.65
N SER A 14 18.66 -13.65 7.80
CA SER A 14 18.98 -14.68 6.81
C SER A 14 18.56 -14.25 5.40
N GLY A 15 19.06 -14.94 4.39
CA GLY A 15 18.65 -14.74 3.01
C GLY A 15 19.80 -14.69 2.03
N ARG A 16 19.66 -13.90 0.98
CA ARG A 16 20.63 -13.74 -0.11
C ARG A 16 20.73 -12.28 -0.57
N CYS A 17 21.93 -11.84 -0.89
CA CYS A 17 22.19 -10.49 -1.39
C CYS A 17 23.26 -10.52 -2.49
N ASP A 18 23.01 -9.86 -3.62
CA ASP A 18 24.03 -9.60 -4.63
C ASP A 18 25.01 -8.55 -4.05
N PRO A 19 26.33 -8.73 -4.12
CA PRO A 19 27.32 -7.79 -3.60
C PRO A 19 27.14 -6.33 -4.05
N ARG A 20 26.59 -6.10 -5.24
CA ARG A 20 26.27 -4.74 -5.71
C ARG A 20 25.22 -4.02 -4.84
N PHE A 21 24.41 -4.78 -4.12
CA PHE A 21 23.36 -4.28 -3.23
C PHE A 21 23.71 -4.45 -1.75
N SER A 22 25.00 -4.62 -1.40
CA SER A 22 25.46 -4.74 0.00
C SER A 22 24.98 -3.58 0.87
N GLY A 23 24.83 -2.37 0.33
CA GLY A 23 24.25 -1.24 1.05
C GLY A 23 22.81 -1.44 1.50
N VAL A 24 22.01 -2.29 0.81
CA VAL A 24 20.66 -2.66 1.25
C VAL A 24 20.75 -3.62 2.45
N LEU A 25 21.69 -4.57 2.43
CA LEU A 25 21.96 -5.45 3.58
C LEU A 25 22.40 -4.62 4.80
N ASP A 26 23.32 -3.68 4.62
CA ASP A 26 23.81 -2.82 5.70
C ASP A 26 22.67 -2.00 6.32
N ALA A 27 21.84 -1.36 5.49
CA ALA A 27 20.67 -0.61 5.94
C ALA A 27 19.64 -1.51 6.64
N PHE A 28 19.46 -2.75 6.20
CA PHE A 28 18.56 -3.72 6.82
C PHE A 28 19.06 -4.14 8.20
N LEU A 29 20.35 -4.40 8.36
CA LEU A 29 20.98 -4.71 9.65
C LEU A 29 20.92 -3.51 10.61
N GLU A 30 21.16 -2.31 10.09
CA GLU A 30 21.08 -1.06 10.87
C GLU A 30 19.66 -0.78 11.38
N ASN A 31 18.61 -1.20 10.63
CA ASN A 31 17.25 -1.08 11.13
C ASN A 31 17.03 -1.83 12.45
N PHE A 32 17.62 -3.02 12.61
CA PHE A 32 17.52 -3.80 13.85
C PHE A 32 18.38 -3.24 14.98
N SER A 33 19.53 -2.63 14.67
CA SER A 33 20.47 -2.15 15.69
C SER A 33 20.21 -0.71 16.14
N ALA A 34 19.65 0.13 15.25
CA ALA A 34 19.55 1.58 15.48
C ALA A 34 18.15 2.18 15.26
N ARG A 35 17.21 1.47 14.61
CA ARG A 35 15.89 2.02 14.23
C ARG A 35 14.70 1.22 14.78
N ASP A 36 14.89 0.46 15.86
CA ASP A 36 13.82 -0.28 16.59
C ASP A 36 13.02 -1.25 15.67
N GLU A 37 13.69 -1.89 14.70
CA GLU A 37 13.09 -2.98 13.93
C GLU A 37 12.97 -4.23 14.81
N VAL A 38 11.85 -4.99 14.63
CA VAL A 38 11.59 -6.19 15.42
C VAL A 38 11.58 -7.44 14.53
N GLY A 39 10.81 -7.42 13.48
CA GLY A 39 10.78 -8.46 12.47
C GLY A 39 10.41 -7.86 11.12
N ALA A 40 11.17 -8.23 10.08
CA ALA A 40 10.99 -7.66 8.75
C ALA A 40 11.54 -8.56 7.64
N SER A 41 11.15 -8.23 6.41
CA SER A 41 11.74 -8.75 5.19
C SER A 41 11.91 -7.64 4.15
N VAL A 42 12.93 -7.76 3.29
CA VAL A 42 13.16 -6.90 2.12
C VAL A 42 13.50 -7.75 0.90
N CYS A 43 12.87 -7.46 -0.23
CA CYS A 43 13.13 -8.12 -1.51
C CYS A 43 13.19 -7.10 -2.65
N LEU A 44 14.13 -7.30 -3.55
CA LEU A 44 14.39 -6.43 -4.69
C LEU A 44 14.67 -7.28 -5.92
N THR A 45 14.03 -6.94 -7.04
CA THR A 45 14.34 -7.55 -8.34
C THR A 45 14.83 -6.51 -9.34
N ILE A 46 15.74 -6.91 -10.23
CA ILE A 46 16.15 -6.16 -11.43
C ILE A 46 15.90 -7.06 -12.63
N ASP A 47 15.28 -6.53 -13.67
CA ASP A 47 14.90 -7.32 -14.85
C ASP A 47 14.13 -8.61 -14.52
N GLY A 48 13.34 -8.56 -13.43
CA GLY A 48 12.60 -9.70 -12.92
C GLY A 48 13.45 -10.74 -12.17
N GLN A 49 14.77 -10.53 -12.04
CA GLN A 49 15.66 -11.41 -11.27
C GLN A 49 15.86 -10.87 -9.87
N THR A 50 15.64 -11.70 -8.86
CA THR A 50 15.89 -11.34 -7.46
C THR A 50 17.37 -11.05 -7.23
N VAL A 51 17.67 -9.87 -6.68
CA VAL A 51 19.04 -9.44 -6.33
C VAL A 51 19.22 -9.22 -4.82
N VAL A 52 18.13 -9.01 -4.09
CA VAL A 52 18.09 -8.98 -2.62
C VAL A 52 16.87 -9.75 -2.16
N ASP A 53 17.05 -10.60 -1.16
CA ASP A 53 15.99 -11.37 -0.53
C ASP A 53 16.43 -11.69 0.90
N LEU A 54 16.02 -10.84 1.85
CA LEU A 54 16.44 -10.89 3.25
C LEU A 54 15.22 -10.89 4.16
N TRP A 55 15.32 -11.62 5.25
CA TRP A 55 14.34 -11.64 6.34
C TRP A 55 15.03 -11.80 7.69
N GLY A 56 14.41 -11.36 8.77
CA GLY A 56 15.01 -11.55 10.08
C GLY A 56 14.25 -10.93 11.24
N GLY A 57 14.80 -11.15 12.43
CA GLY A 57 14.22 -10.74 13.69
C GLY A 57 13.16 -11.72 14.20
N VAL A 58 12.08 -11.21 14.80
CA VAL A 58 11.05 -12.01 15.44
C VAL A 58 9.63 -11.60 15.01
N LYS A 59 8.73 -12.60 14.87
CA LYS A 59 7.33 -12.38 14.46
C LYS A 59 6.40 -12.06 15.63
N THR A 60 6.82 -12.32 16.85
CA THR A 60 6.07 -12.00 18.08
C THR A 60 6.98 -11.45 19.17
N ARG A 61 6.41 -10.77 20.15
CA ARG A 61 7.17 -10.30 21.35
C ARG A 61 7.65 -11.45 22.22
N ALA A 62 7.13 -12.67 22.06
CA ALA A 62 7.59 -13.85 22.75
C ALA A 62 8.94 -14.40 22.19
N GLY A 63 9.39 -13.87 21.05
CA GLY A 63 10.67 -14.24 20.46
C GLY A 63 10.57 -15.33 19.39
N ASP A 64 9.37 -15.65 18.88
CA ASP A 64 9.24 -16.57 17.75
C ASP A 64 9.98 -16.01 16.53
N PRO A 65 10.85 -16.79 15.88
CA PRO A 65 11.70 -16.30 14.81
C PRO A 65 10.88 -15.85 13.59
N TRP A 66 11.31 -14.77 12.95
CA TRP A 66 10.86 -14.43 11.61
C TRP A 66 11.56 -15.36 10.61
N THR A 67 10.80 -16.17 9.93
CA THR A 67 11.28 -17.15 8.96
C THR A 67 11.08 -16.67 7.52
N GLU A 68 11.62 -17.40 6.58
CA GLU A 68 11.49 -17.13 5.15
C GLU A 68 10.04 -17.00 4.67
N ASP A 69 9.14 -17.78 5.25
CA ASP A 69 7.73 -17.86 4.91
C ASP A 69 6.82 -17.01 5.82
N THR A 70 7.40 -16.27 6.76
CA THR A 70 6.63 -15.34 7.61
C THR A 70 5.98 -14.25 6.76
N VAL A 71 4.71 -13.98 7.03
CA VAL A 71 3.91 -12.93 6.39
C VAL A 71 3.34 -11.99 7.44
N CYS A 72 2.95 -10.78 7.05
CA CYS A 72 2.31 -9.82 7.95
C CYS A 72 1.30 -8.95 7.21
N VAL A 73 0.45 -8.25 7.95
CA VAL A 73 -0.46 -7.25 7.39
C VAL A 73 0.36 -6.06 6.88
N VAL A 74 0.22 -5.74 5.59
CA VAL A 74 0.96 -4.64 4.95
C VAL A 74 0.13 -3.38 4.74
N TYR A 75 -1.03 -3.30 5.41
CA TYR A 75 -1.94 -2.15 5.34
C TYR A 75 -2.14 -1.63 3.91
N SER A 76 -1.90 -0.35 3.68
CA SER A 76 -2.22 0.29 2.40
C SER A 76 -1.35 -0.15 1.22
N CYS A 77 -0.30 -0.97 1.41
CA CYS A 77 0.33 -1.67 0.29
C CYS A 77 -0.68 -2.56 -0.46
N THR A 78 -1.76 -2.99 0.20
CA THR A 78 -2.89 -3.71 -0.38
C THR A 78 -3.54 -2.96 -1.55
N LYS A 79 -3.55 -1.62 -1.51
CA LYS A 79 -4.12 -0.80 -2.60
C LYS A 79 -3.46 -1.04 -3.93
N GLY A 80 -2.14 -1.27 -3.94
CA GLY A 80 -1.43 -1.63 -5.16
C GLY A 80 -1.94 -2.92 -5.79
N ALA A 81 -2.26 -3.93 -4.97
CA ALA A 81 -2.87 -5.18 -5.43
C ALA A 81 -4.27 -4.94 -6.01
N SER A 82 -5.11 -4.19 -5.30
CA SER A 82 -6.47 -3.86 -5.75
C SER A 82 -6.48 -2.98 -7.00
N ALA A 83 -5.57 -2.02 -7.09
CA ALA A 83 -5.41 -1.20 -8.29
C ALA A 83 -4.97 -2.05 -9.49
N THR A 84 -4.04 -3.00 -9.30
CA THR A 84 -3.64 -3.95 -10.34
C THR A 84 -4.84 -4.74 -10.85
N CYS A 85 -5.71 -5.26 -9.97
CA CYS A 85 -6.95 -5.96 -10.35
C CYS A 85 -7.89 -5.06 -11.17
N ALA A 86 -8.09 -3.81 -10.73
CA ALA A 86 -8.92 -2.85 -11.46
C ALA A 86 -8.35 -2.56 -12.85
N HIS A 87 -7.03 -2.37 -12.98
CA HIS A 87 -6.37 -2.15 -14.26
C HIS A 87 -6.37 -3.38 -15.18
N MET A 88 -6.33 -4.60 -14.62
CA MET A 88 -6.55 -5.81 -15.40
C MET A 88 -7.98 -5.87 -15.98
N ALA A 89 -8.98 -5.46 -15.21
CA ALA A 89 -10.34 -5.33 -15.72
C ALA A 89 -10.44 -4.26 -16.83
N VAL A 90 -9.70 -3.16 -16.71
CA VAL A 90 -9.58 -2.13 -17.76
C VAL A 90 -8.89 -2.68 -19.01
N ASP A 91 -7.75 -3.35 -18.86
CA ASP A 91 -7.00 -3.93 -19.98
C ASP A 91 -7.81 -4.98 -20.77
N ARG A 92 -8.74 -5.65 -20.09
CA ARG A 92 -9.68 -6.62 -20.67
C ARG A 92 -10.95 -5.97 -21.26
N GLY A 93 -11.10 -4.65 -21.18
CA GLY A 93 -12.28 -3.92 -21.65
C GLY A 93 -13.55 -4.11 -20.79
N LEU A 94 -13.42 -4.68 -19.60
CA LEU A 94 -14.53 -4.92 -18.67
C LEU A 94 -14.87 -3.68 -17.83
N LEU A 95 -13.88 -2.82 -17.58
CA LEU A 95 -14.00 -1.59 -16.79
C LEU A 95 -13.49 -0.40 -17.61
N ASP A 96 -14.26 0.68 -17.68
CA ASP A 96 -13.87 1.91 -18.35
C ASP A 96 -13.63 3.01 -17.30
N LEU A 97 -12.40 3.51 -17.24
CA LEU A 97 -11.97 4.53 -16.26
C LEU A 97 -12.69 5.87 -16.44
N ASP A 98 -13.12 6.19 -17.65
CA ASP A 98 -13.77 7.46 -17.99
C ASP A 98 -15.29 7.38 -17.90
N ALA A 99 -15.83 6.18 -17.74
CA ALA A 99 -17.26 5.97 -17.57
C ALA A 99 -17.75 6.52 -16.22
N PRO A 100 -19.02 6.95 -16.14
CA PRO A 100 -19.64 7.23 -14.86
C PRO A 100 -19.72 5.95 -14.01
N VAL A 101 -19.49 6.09 -12.71
CA VAL A 101 -19.60 4.99 -11.74
C VAL A 101 -20.96 4.30 -11.82
N THR A 102 -22.01 5.07 -12.05
CA THR A 102 -23.39 4.59 -12.17
C THR A 102 -23.63 3.56 -13.29
N ARG A 103 -22.73 3.48 -14.28
CA ARG A 103 -22.75 2.42 -15.30
C ARG A 103 -22.57 1.03 -14.69
N TYR A 104 -21.78 0.94 -13.62
CA TYR A 104 -21.46 -0.31 -12.93
C TYR A 104 -22.18 -0.41 -11.58
N TRP A 105 -22.27 0.71 -10.86
CA TRP A 105 -22.85 0.83 -9.53
C TRP A 105 -23.93 1.94 -9.50
N PRO A 106 -25.15 1.65 -10.00
CA PRO A 106 -26.23 2.65 -10.10
C PRO A 106 -26.57 3.30 -8.76
N GLU A 107 -26.52 2.52 -7.66
CA GLU A 107 -26.86 2.97 -6.31
C GLU A 107 -25.89 4.02 -5.77
N PHE A 108 -24.68 4.11 -6.31
CA PHE A 108 -23.70 5.12 -5.94
C PHE A 108 -24.07 6.53 -6.44
N GLY A 109 -24.84 6.63 -7.53
CA GLY A 109 -25.26 7.88 -8.16
C GLY A 109 -26.38 8.59 -7.41
N GLN A 110 -26.12 8.96 -6.15
CA GLN A 110 -27.02 9.72 -5.30
C GLN A 110 -26.24 10.70 -4.43
N ALA A 111 -26.94 11.60 -3.76
CA ALA A 111 -26.39 12.56 -2.80
C ALA A 111 -25.28 13.46 -3.40
N GLY A 112 -25.35 13.77 -4.72
CA GLY A 112 -24.37 14.64 -5.40
C GLY A 112 -23.18 13.89 -6.01
N LYS A 113 -23.27 12.55 -6.18
CA LYS A 113 -22.21 11.71 -6.78
C LYS A 113 -22.53 11.23 -8.21
N GLU A 114 -23.57 11.74 -8.83
CA GLU A 114 -24.05 11.33 -10.15
C GLU A 114 -22.97 11.49 -11.25
N ALA A 115 -22.09 12.50 -11.09
CA ALA A 115 -21.01 12.80 -12.03
C ALA A 115 -19.71 12.06 -11.72
N ALA A 116 -19.67 11.21 -10.68
CA ALA A 116 -18.47 10.45 -10.31
C ALA A 116 -18.04 9.50 -11.43
N ARG A 117 -16.75 9.51 -11.78
CA ARG A 117 -16.15 8.59 -12.75
C ARG A 117 -15.37 7.49 -12.05
N VAL A 118 -15.18 6.37 -12.72
CA VAL A 118 -14.40 5.21 -12.20
C VAL A 118 -12.98 5.62 -11.82
N SER A 119 -12.29 6.44 -12.62
CA SER A 119 -10.95 6.95 -12.31
C SER A 119 -10.87 7.65 -10.97
N MET A 120 -11.93 8.35 -10.55
CA MET A 120 -11.98 9.09 -9.28
C MET A 120 -11.98 8.16 -8.05
N MET A 121 -12.40 6.89 -8.21
CA MET A 121 -12.28 5.85 -7.17
C MET A 121 -10.83 5.47 -6.91
N LEU A 122 -10.00 5.51 -7.97
CA LEU A 122 -8.60 5.10 -7.92
C LEU A 122 -7.67 6.25 -7.48
N ASP A 123 -7.94 7.49 -7.91
CA ASP A 123 -7.06 8.62 -7.62
C ASP A 123 -7.48 9.46 -6.39
N HIS A 124 -8.45 8.95 -5.63
CA HIS A 124 -8.91 9.58 -4.38
C HIS A 124 -9.63 10.94 -4.55
N SER A 125 -10.19 11.21 -5.72
CA SER A 125 -10.93 12.46 -5.96
C SER A 125 -12.46 12.32 -5.86
N VAL A 126 -12.98 11.10 -5.61
CA VAL A 126 -14.43 10.82 -5.56
C VAL A 126 -15.17 11.44 -4.36
N GLY A 127 -14.47 11.76 -3.28
CA GLY A 127 -15.04 12.52 -2.17
C GLY A 127 -15.69 11.74 -1.03
N VAL A 128 -15.46 10.43 -0.90
CA VAL A 128 -16.02 9.59 0.18
C VAL A 128 -14.94 8.91 1.04
N PRO A 129 -14.03 9.69 1.66
CA PRO A 129 -12.92 9.12 2.45
C PRO A 129 -13.38 8.49 3.77
N GLY A 130 -14.62 8.68 4.18
CA GLY A 130 -15.22 8.14 5.38
C GLY A 130 -16.75 8.20 5.31
N VAL A 131 -17.41 7.63 6.30
CA VAL A 131 -18.87 7.66 6.53
C VAL A 131 -19.14 8.57 7.72
N ARG A 132 -20.14 9.48 7.62
CA ARG A 132 -20.47 10.41 8.73
C ARG A 132 -21.21 9.72 9.86
N GLU A 133 -22.17 8.87 9.54
CA GLU A 133 -22.87 8.09 10.56
C GLU A 133 -21.91 7.12 11.26
N PRO A 134 -22.02 6.94 12.59
CA PRO A 134 -21.25 5.95 13.31
C PRO A 134 -21.46 4.55 12.71
N LEU A 135 -20.35 3.88 12.40
CA LEU A 135 -20.38 2.49 11.98
C LEU A 135 -20.41 1.57 13.20
N PRO A 136 -21.17 0.47 13.17
CA PRO A 136 -21.12 -0.53 14.23
C PRO A 136 -19.74 -1.21 14.27
N ASP A 137 -19.40 -1.77 15.43
CA ASP A 137 -18.20 -2.59 15.58
C ASP A 137 -18.25 -3.78 14.60
N GLY A 138 -17.14 -4.03 13.92
CA GLY A 138 -17.06 -5.08 12.92
C GLY A 138 -17.66 -4.73 11.55
N ALA A 139 -18.17 -3.51 11.35
CA ALA A 139 -18.71 -3.07 10.05
C ALA A 139 -17.71 -3.27 8.90
N ALA A 140 -16.42 -3.11 9.16
CA ALA A 140 -15.37 -3.34 8.15
C ALA A 140 -15.34 -4.77 7.60
N TYR A 141 -15.93 -5.73 8.29
CA TYR A 141 -16.03 -7.13 7.88
C TYR A 141 -17.32 -7.45 7.12
N ASP A 142 -18.31 -6.56 7.17
CA ASP A 142 -19.54 -6.67 6.39
C ASP A 142 -19.42 -5.86 5.08
N TYR A 143 -19.06 -6.58 4.03
CA TYR A 143 -18.83 -5.97 2.71
C TYR A 143 -20.05 -5.24 2.17
N GLN A 144 -21.25 -5.83 2.30
CA GLN A 144 -22.46 -5.24 1.76
C GLN A 144 -22.87 -4.00 2.55
N LEU A 145 -22.82 -4.06 3.88
CA LEU A 145 -23.09 -2.91 4.74
C LEU A 145 -22.21 -1.71 4.35
N MET A 146 -20.92 -1.94 4.16
CA MET A 146 -19.99 -0.86 3.80
C MET A 146 -20.26 -0.31 2.40
N CYS A 147 -20.60 -1.15 1.42
CA CYS A 147 -21.01 -0.69 0.10
C CYS A 147 -22.29 0.17 0.18
N ASP A 148 -23.29 -0.27 0.91
CA ASP A 148 -24.56 0.46 1.08
C ASP A 148 -24.35 1.81 1.77
N ARG A 149 -23.54 1.86 2.81
CA ARG A 149 -23.18 3.10 3.51
C ARG A 149 -22.44 4.08 2.59
N LEU A 150 -21.47 3.60 1.80
CA LEU A 150 -20.72 4.45 0.88
C LEU A 150 -21.56 4.91 -0.32
N ALA A 151 -22.47 4.06 -0.81
CA ALA A 151 -23.42 4.46 -1.84
C ALA A 151 -24.35 5.57 -1.38
N ALA A 152 -24.84 5.51 -0.13
CA ALA A 152 -25.74 6.51 0.46
C ALA A 152 -25.00 7.78 0.93
N GLU A 153 -23.69 7.69 1.26
CA GLU A 153 -22.94 8.81 1.82
C GLU A 153 -22.87 10.01 0.88
N ALA A 154 -23.13 11.19 1.39
CA ALA A 154 -22.89 12.44 0.66
C ALA A 154 -21.37 12.72 0.58
N PRO A 155 -20.83 13.12 -0.57
CA PRO A 155 -19.40 13.36 -0.68
C PRO A 155 -18.99 14.57 0.21
N PHE A 156 -17.76 14.53 0.73
CA PHE A 156 -17.16 15.65 1.47
C PHE A 156 -16.74 16.80 0.55
N TRP A 157 -16.62 16.55 -0.74
CA TRP A 157 -16.40 17.52 -1.82
C TRP A 157 -17.03 16.97 -3.10
N ALA A 158 -17.41 17.85 -4.02
CA ALA A 158 -17.93 17.41 -5.31
C ALA A 158 -16.89 16.53 -6.03
N PRO A 159 -17.28 15.36 -6.56
CA PRO A 159 -16.36 14.43 -7.22
C PRO A 159 -15.49 15.12 -8.28
N GLY A 160 -14.17 14.87 -8.23
CA GLY A 160 -13.19 15.43 -9.15
C GLY A 160 -12.73 16.86 -8.85
N THR A 161 -13.29 17.56 -7.86
CA THR A 161 -12.91 18.96 -7.56
C THR A 161 -11.81 19.10 -6.51
N ARG A 162 -11.54 18.04 -5.76
CA ARG A 162 -10.55 18.00 -4.69
C ARG A 162 -10.00 16.58 -4.56
N ASN A 163 -8.79 16.44 -4.04
CA ASN A 163 -8.17 15.18 -3.69
C ASN A 163 -8.08 15.04 -2.17
N GLY A 164 -8.37 13.83 -1.67
CA GLY A 164 -8.23 13.43 -0.29
C GLY A 164 -8.16 11.92 -0.16
N TYR A 165 -7.12 11.43 0.47
CA TYR A 165 -6.83 10.00 0.57
C TYR A 165 -7.99 9.20 1.17
N HIS A 166 -8.46 8.18 0.45
CA HIS A 166 -9.48 7.25 0.91
C HIS A 166 -8.79 6.04 1.56
N GLY A 167 -8.55 6.13 2.87
CA GLY A 167 -7.74 5.14 3.59
C GLY A 167 -8.34 3.75 3.58
N ILE A 168 -9.46 3.54 4.26
CA ILE A 168 -10.12 2.24 4.29
C ILE A 168 -11.24 2.14 3.25
N THR A 169 -11.95 3.22 2.97
CA THR A 169 -13.14 3.21 2.10
C THR A 169 -12.85 2.79 0.67
N SER A 170 -11.61 2.99 0.18
CA SER A 170 -11.21 2.49 -1.14
C SER A 170 -11.27 0.96 -1.28
N ALA A 171 -11.32 0.21 -0.18
CA ALA A 171 -11.56 -1.23 -0.22
C ALA A 171 -12.86 -1.57 -0.94
N TRP A 172 -13.92 -0.84 -0.63
CA TRP A 172 -15.25 -1.07 -1.18
C TRP A 172 -15.50 -0.27 -2.44
N THR A 173 -15.01 0.99 -2.54
CA THR A 173 -15.22 1.78 -3.76
C THR A 173 -14.49 1.17 -4.97
N VAL A 174 -13.23 0.78 -4.83
CA VAL A 174 -12.49 0.08 -5.90
C VAL A 174 -12.92 -1.39 -5.99
N GLY A 175 -13.13 -2.06 -4.84
CA GLY A 175 -13.57 -3.44 -4.79
C GLY A 175 -14.90 -3.67 -5.51
N GLU A 176 -15.86 -2.75 -5.35
CA GLU A 176 -17.16 -2.83 -6.01
C GLU A 176 -17.06 -2.61 -7.53
N MET A 177 -16.14 -1.74 -7.98
CA MET A 177 -15.86 -1.59 -9.42
C MET A 177 -15.35 -2.91 -10.02
N VAL A 178 -14.39 -3.57 -9.36
CA VAL A 178 -13.88 -4.87 -9.81
C VAL A 178 -14.99 -5.93 -9.77
N ARG A 179 -15.73 -6.04 -8.66
CA ARG A 179 -16.79 -7.04 -8.51
C ARG A 179 -17.89 -6.89 -9.58
N ARG A 180 -18.35 -5.67 -9.84
CA ARG A 180 -19.44 -5.42 -10.77
C ARG A 180 -19.02 -5.53 -12.24
N SER A 181 -17.76 -5.25 -12.54
CA SER A 181 -17.23 -5.39 -13.91
C SER A 181 -16.83 -6.83 -14.25
N THR A 182 -16.37 -7.61 -13.27
CA THR A 182 -15.85 -8.97 -13.50
C THR A 182 -16.76 -10.09 -12.99
N GLY A 183 -17.72 -9.79 -12.11
CA GLY A 183 -18.54 -10.76 -11.41
C GLY A 183 -17.85 -11.44 -10.21
N VAL A 184 -16.59 -11.08 -9.93
CA VAL A 184 -15.74 -11.74 -8.91
C VAL A 184 -15.31 -10.74 -7.84
N ARG A 185 -15.37 -11.12 -6.56
CA ARG A 185 -14.89 -10.29 -5.45
C ARG A 185 -13.37 -10.12 -5.50
N MET A 186 -12.89 -9.00 -4.93
CA MET A 186 -11.51 -8.57 -4.99
C MET A 186 -10.50 -9.64 -4.53
N GLY A 187 -10.72 -10.26 -3.37
CA GLY A 187 -9.79 -11.25 -2.83
C GLY A 187 -9.65 -12.48 -3.73
N ARG A 188 -10.78 -12.99 -4.23
CA ARG A 188 -10.79 -14.11 -5.15
C ARG A 188 -10.18 -13.74 -6.51
N PHE A 189 -10.52 -12.59 -7.08
CA PHE A 189 -9.94 -12.12 -8.34
C PHE A 189 -8.42 -11.99 -8.22
N PHE A 190 -7.94 -11.38 -7.12
CA PHE A 190 -6.51 -11.24 -6.87
C PHE A 190 -5.81 -12.60 -6.73
N ALA A 191 -6.41 -13.55 -6.01
CA ALA A 191 -5.84 -14.88 -5.84
C ALA A 191 -5.75 -15.66 -7.16
N GLU A 192 -6.81 -15.65 -7.97
CA GLU A 192 -6.90 -16.45 -9.20
C GLU A 192 -6.14 -15.81 -10.38
N GLU A 193 -6.13 -14.49 -10.47
CA GLU A 193 -5.64 -13.78 -11.65
C GLU A 193 -4.24 -13.14 -11.45
N VAL A 194 -3.82 -12.94 -10.20
CA VAL A 194 -2.55 -12.28 -9.88
C VAL A 194 -1.65 -13.15 -9.03
N ALA A 195 -2.03 -13.45 -7.78
CA ALA A 195 -1.15 -14.10 -6.82
C ALA A 195 -0.81 -15.54 -7.24
N GLY A 196 -1.80 -16.33 -7.66
CA GLY A 196 -1.62 -17.70 -8.13
C GLY A 196 -0.72 -17.79 -9.37
N PRO A 197 -1.02 -17.07 -10.48
CA PRO A 197 -0.16 -17.07 -11.66
C PRO A 197 1.27 -16.59 -11.41
N LEU A 198 1.47 -15.60 -10.51
CA LEU A 198 2.80 -15.12 -10.15
C LEU A 198 3.51 -16.02 -9.12
N GLY A 199 2.81 -16.94 -8.48
CA GLY A 199 3.36 -17.82 -7.44
C GLY A 199 3.80 -17.05 -6.20
N ILE A 200 3.08 -15.98 -5.81
CA ILE A 200 3.42 -15.12 -4.68
C ILE A 200 2.52 -15.37 -3.48
N ASP A 201 3.11 -15.31 -2.29
CA ASP A 201 2.42 -15.33 -1.01
C ASP A 201 1.83 -13.96 -0.72
N PHE A 202 0.64 -13.70 -1.24
CA PHE A 202 -0.09 -12.46 -1.01
C PHE A 202 -1.60 -12.74 -1.04
N TRP A 203 -2.29 -12.38 0.04
CA TRP A 203 -3.73 -12.62 0.21
C TRP A 203 -4.48 -11.34 0.55
N ILE A 204 -5.69 -11.21 0.03
CA ILE A 204 -6.73 -10.28 0.48
C ILE A 204 -7.89 -11.18 0.92
N GLY A 205 -8.00 -11.42 2.22
CA GLY A 205 -8.78 -12.51 2.78
C GLY A 205 -7.94 -13.77 2.94
N LEU A 206 -7.29 -13.92 4.11
CA LEU A 206 -6.34 -14.99 4.40
C LEU A 206 -7.04 -16.33 4.64
N PRO A 207 -6.65 -17.43 3.98
CA PRO A 207 -7.04 -18.78 4.37
C PRO A 207 -6.58 -19.13 5.79
N GLU A 208 -7.36 -19.97 6.50
CA GLU A 208 -7.10 -20.28 7.91
C GLU A 208 -5.77 -21.06 8.09
N GLU A 209 -5.43 -21.92 7.15
CA GLU A 209 -4.19 -22.71 7.17
C GLU A 209 -2.91 -21.86 7.12
N ILE A 210 -3.00 -20.61 6.67
CA ILE A 210 -1.84 -19.71 6.60
C ILE A 210 -1.65 -18.92 7.90
N GLU A 211 -2.65 -18.88 8.77
CA GLU A 211 -2.64 -18.09 10.03
C GLU A 211 -1.37 -18.30 10.88
N PRO A 212 -0.81 -19.52 11.04
CA PRO A 212 0.42 -19.74 11.81
C PRO A 212 1.66 -19.01 11.28
N ARG A 213 1.65 -18.57 10.02
CA ARG A 213 2.75 -17.81 9.40
C ARG A 213 2.66 -16.31 9.66
N VAL A 214 1.52 -15.82 10.17
CA VAL A 214 1.27 -14.38 10.33
C VAL A 214 2.03 -13.82 11.52
N ALA A 215 2.88 -12.82 11.27
CA ALA A 215 3.54 -12.05 12.32
C ALA A 215 2.55 -11.06 12.94
N ARG A 216 2.54 -10.98 14.27
CA ARG A 216 1.67 -10.04 14.99
C ARG A 216 2.13 -8.61 14.79
N MET A 217 1.24 -7.74 14.36
CA MET A 217 1.51 -6.31 14.24
C MET A 217 1.70 -5.68 15.62
N ILE A 218 2.80 -4.94 15.78
CA ILE A 218 3.20 -4.24 17.00
C ILE A 218 2.96 -2.75 16.77
N ALA A 219 1.97 -2.19 17.44
CA ALA A 219 1.62 -0.78 17.28
C ALA A 219 2.76 0.15 17.71
N TYR A 220 2.87 1.29 17.02
CA TYR A 220 3.72 2.39 17.46
C TYR A 220 3.10 3.04 18.71
N PRO A 221 3.87 3.24 19.79
CA PRO A 221 3.34 3.89 20.98
C PRO A 221 3.04 5.36 20.66
N PRO A 222 1.93 5.92 21.15
CA PRO A 222 1.60 7.33 20.93
C PRO A 222 2.61 8.20 21.69
N ASP A 223 3.49 8.85 20.95
CA ASP A 223 4.44 9.86 21.44
C ASP A 223 3.96 11.29 21.14
N ASP A 224 4.78 12.29 21.48
CA ASP A 224 4.44 13.69 21.23
C ASP A 224 4.42 14.02 19.73
N LYS A 225 5.22 13.35 18.90
CA LYS A 225 5.21 13.52 17.45
C LYS A 225 3.89 13.05 16.87
N ALA A 226 3.45 11.82 17.20
CA ALA A 226 2.17 11.29 16.75
C ALA A 226 1.00 12.16 17.21
N ARG A 227 1.02 12.64 18.47
CA ARG A 227 -0.02 13.51 19.02
C ARG A 227 -0.10 14.88 18.35
N ASN A 228 1.00 15.41 17.86
CA ASN A 228 1.10 16.72 17.22
C ASN A 228 1.23 16.63 15.70
N SER A 229 1.05 15.46 15.10
CA SER A 229 1.02 15.31 13.64
C SER A 229 -0.12 16.12 13.02
N ARG A 230 0.03 16.52 11.76
CA ARG A 230 -0.99 17.27 11.01
C ARG A 230 -2.35 16.59 11.01
N ILE A 231 -2.36 15.26 10.85
CA ILE A 231 -3.59 14.45 10.93
C ILE A 231 -4.23 14.53 12.32
N ALA A 232 -3.44 14.36 13.39
CA ALA A 232 -3.97 14.40 14.74
C ALA A 232 -4.52 15.80 15.10
N LEU A 233 -3.88 16.85 14.63
CA LEU A 233 -4.37 18.23 14.80
C LEU A 233 -5.67 18.44 14.02
N ALA A 234 -5.75 18.06 12.76
CA ALA A 234 -6.95 18.17 11.93
C ALA A 234 -8.12 17.37 12.48
N MET A 235 -7.87 16.12 12.92
CA MET A 235 -8.88 15.26 13.54
C MET A 235 -9.47 15.89 14.81
N ARG A 236 -8.65 16.52 15.65
CA ARG A 236 -9.13 17.21 16.86
C ARG A 236 -9.90 18.49 16.55
N ALA A 237 -9.48 19.21 15.51
CA ALA A 237 -10.14 20.46 15.11
C ALA A 237 -11.51 20.20 14.48
N ASP A 238 -11.65 19.15 13.69
CA ASP A 238 -12.92 18.74 13.07
C ASP A 238 -13.07 17.19 13.03
N PRO A 239 -13.62 16.59 14.10
CA PRO A 239 -13.84 15.14 14.16
C PRO A 239 -14.88 14.64 13.14
N MET A 240 -15.74 15.51 12.62
CA MET A 240 -16.76 15.16 11.61
C MET A 240 -16.30 15.46 10.19
N GLY A 241 -15.18 16.11 10.02
CA GLY A 241 -14.55 16.37 8.72
C GLY A 241 -13.93 15.12 8.09
N PRO A 242 -13.38 15.27 6.88
CA PRO A 242 -12.84 14.12 6.14
C PRO A 242 -11.72 13.41 6.88
N THR A 243 -10.78 14.12 7.50
CA THR A 243 -9.70 13.53 8.32
C THR A 243 -10.25 12.83 9.55
N GLY A 244 -11.20 13.46 10.26
CA GLY A 244 -11.84 12.88 11.45
C GLY A 244 -12.58 11.59 11.12
N ARG A 245 -13.39 11.58 10.07
CA ARG A 245 -14.15 10.37 9.67
C ARG A 245 -13.23 9.26 9.15
N PHE A 246 -12.20 9.60 8.40
CA PHE A 246 -11.18 8.65 7.98
C PHE A 246 -10.51 7.94 9.18
N MET A 247 -10.13 8.69 10.20
CA MET A 247 -9.39 8.16 11.35
C MET A 247 -10.26 7.47 12.39
N LEU A 248 -11.47 8.00 12.65
CA LEU A 248 -12.29 7.61 13.79
C LEU A 248 -13.45 6.66 13.46
N ASN A 249 -13.76 6.48 12.16
CA ASN A 249 -14.93 5.71 11.75
C ASN A 249 -14.59 4.68 10.66
N GLY A 250 -13.57 3.86 10.92
CA GLY A 250 -13.09 2.82 10.02
C GLY A 250 -13.80 1.47 10.12
N GLY A 251 -14.87 1.35 10.93
CA GLY A 251 -15.65 0.11 11.05
C GLY A 251 -15.00 -1.01 11.86
N GLY A 252 -14.01 -0.70 12.71
CA GLY A 252 -13.46 -1.66 13.69
C GLY A 252 -12.43 -2.66 13.11
N PHE A 253 -11.73 -2.34 12.02
CA PHE A 253 -10.68 -3.22 11.49
C PHE A 253 -9.56 -3.45 12.51
N ASN A 254 -9.28 -4.72 12.81
CA ASN A 254 -8.19 -5.17 13.68
C ASN A 254 -7.21 -6.05 12.91
N ALA A 255 -5.99 -5.55 12.72
CA ALA A 255 -4.92 -6.22 11.98
C ALA A 255 -4.31 -7.43 12.72
N ASN A 256 -4.78 -7.76 13.91
CA ASN A 256 -4.31 -8.89 14.72
C ASN A 256 -5.44 -9.87 15.07
N SER A 257 -6.58 -9.77 14.42
CA SER A 257 -7.68 -10.71 14.64
C SER A 257 -7.89 -11.62 13.44
N ARG A 258 -8.36 -12.84 13.67
CA ARG A 258 -8.68 -13.79 12.59
C ARG A 258 -9.73 -13.20 11.63
N GLU A 259 -10.75 -12.52 12.17
CA GLU A 259 -11.79 -11.86 11.37
C GLU A 259 -11.17 -10.77 10.47
N GLY A 260 -10.22 -9.99 11.02
CA GLY A 260 -9.48 -8.98 10.26
C GLY A 260 -8.63 -9.59 9.16
N HIS A 261 -8.03 -10.77 9.39
CA HIS A 261 -7.25 -11.47 8.37
C HIS A 261 -8.13 -12.11 7.29
N ALA A 262 -9.29 -12.67 7.68
CA ALA A 262 -10.21 -13.35 6.76
C ALA A 262 -11.04 -12.41 5.88
N ALA A 263 -11.25 -11.16 6.32
CA ALA A 263 -12.04 -10.19 5.58
C ALA A 263 -11.38 -9.79 4.25
N GLU A 264 -12.18 -9.37 3.27
CA GLU A 264 -11.68 -8.81 2.02
C GLU A 264 -11.71 -7.27 2.08
N ILE A 265 -10.70 -6.67 2.74
CA ILE A 265 -10.56 -5.21 2.83
C ILE A 265 -9.44 -4.77 1.87
N GLY A 266 -9.74 -4.68 0.58
CA GLY A 266 -8.79 -4.45 -0.53
C GLY A 266 -7.95 -3.16 -0.43
N SER A 267 -7.99 -2.46 0.68
CA SER A 267 -7.19 -1.26 0.93
C SER A 267 -6.29 -1.36 2.17
N ALA A 268 -6.45 -2.40 3.02
CA ALA A 268 -5.81 -2.38 4.34
C ALA A 268 -5.35 -3.73 4.87
N ASN A 269 -5.99 -4.86 4.49
CA ASN A 269 -5.70 -6.15 5.12
C ASN A 269 -4.93 -7.15 4.26
N GLY A 270 -4.26 -6.69 3.23
CA GLY A 270 -3.33 -7.54 2.49
C GLY A 270 -2.30 -8.16 3.42
N ILE A 271 -2.12 -9.47 3.33
CA ILE A 271 -1.17 -10.23 4.13
C ILE A 271 -0.15 -10.84 3.19
N THR A 272 1.12 -10.48 3.39
CA THR A 272 2.21 -10.86 2.51
C THR A 272 3.57 -10.64 3.20
N ASN A 273 4.65 -10.88 2.47
CA ASN A 273 6.02 -10.52 2.82
C ASN A 273 6.66 -9.68 1.71
N ALA A 274 7.95 -9.38 1.84
CA ALA A 274 8.65 -8.57 0.85
C ALA A 274 8.71 -9.23 -0.53
N ARG A 275 8.81 -10.57 -0.62
CA ARG A 275 8.78 -11.31 -1.89
C ARG A 275 7.45 -11.14 -2.60
N GLY A 276 6.34 -11.24 -1.84
CA GLY A 276 5.00 -11.04 -2.41
C GLY A 276 4.79 -9.61 -2.91
N LEU A 277 5.28 -8.60 -2.16
CA LEU A 277 5.27 -7.22 -2.64
C LEU A 277 6.13 -7.04 -3.89
N ALA A 278 7.40 -7.44 -3.87
CA ALA A 278 8.29 -7.31 -5.02
C ALA A 278 7.75 -8.10 -6.22
N GLY A 279 7.22 -9.31 -5.99
CA GLY A 279 6.64 -10.18 -7.02
C GLY A 279 5.42 -9.57 -7.71
N LEU A 280 4.54 -8.90 -6.96
CA LEU A 280 3.41 -8.15 -7.52
C LEU A 280 3.87 -7.07 -8.51
N TYR A 281 4.91 -6.32 -8.13
CA TYR A 281 5.41 -5.20 -8.91
C TYR A 281 6.42 -5.58 -10.01
N ALA A 282 6.97 -6.80 -9.99
CA ALA A 282 7.97 -7.24 -10.97
C ALA A 282 7.44 -7.21 -12.42
N PRO A 283 6.25 -7.74 -12.75
CA PRO A 283 5.69 -7.57 -14.10
C PRO A 283 5.48 -6.09 -14.47
N LEU A 284 5.03 -5.26 -13.53
CA LEU A 284 4.76 -3.84 -13.77
C LEU A 284 6.06 -3.04 -14.01
N ALA A 285 7.16 -3.43 -13.40
CA ALA A 285 8.49 -2.88 -13.68
C ALA A 285 9.04 -3.35 -15.04
N ASN A 286 8.51 -4.43 -15.60
CA ASN A 286 8.98 -5.07 -16.82
C ASN A 286 7.98 -5.00 -17.99
N GLY A 287 7.25 -3.89 -18.11
CA GLY A 287 6.36 -3.64 -19.25
C GLY A 287 4.98 -4.28 -19.13
N GLY A 288 4.57 -4.69 -17.93
CA GLY A 288 3.25 -5.27 -17.63
C GLY A 288 3.20 -6.79 -17.69
N SER A 289 4.34 -7.45 -17.99
CA SER A 289 4.42 -8.92 -18.05
C SER A 289 5.80 -9.43 -17.62
N LEU A 290 5.84 -10.63 -17.05
CA LEU A 290 7.08 -11.30 -16.64
C LEU A 290 6.86 -12.83 -16.65
N ASN A 291 7.85 -13.59 -17.14
CA ASN A 291 7.86 -15.06 -17.13
C ASN A 291 6.57 -15.71 -17.69
N GLY A 292 5.99 -15.12 -18.73
CA GLY A 292 4.75 -15.62 -19.35
C GLY A 292 3.46 -15.16 -18.67
N VAL A 293 3.53 -14.49 -17.51
CA VAL A 293 2.37 -13.91 -16.84
C VAL A 293 2.22 -12.44 -17.27
N ARG A 294 1.10 -12.11 -17.90
CA ARG A 294 0.76 -10.74 -18.28
C ARG A 294 -0.33 -10.22 -17.35
N LEU A 295 -0.07 -9.12 -16.65
CA LEU A 295 -1.04 -8.41 -15.83
C LEU A 295 -1.77 -7.34 -16.67
N VAL A 296 -1.04 -6.50 -17.39
CA VAL A 296 -1.59 -5.42 -18.23
C VAL A 296 -0.76 -5.21 -19.48
N GLY A 297 -1.34 -4.57 -20.49
CA GLY A 297 -0.62 -4.10 -21.69
C GLY A 297 0.08 -2.76 -21.47
N ALA A 298 0.90 -2.35 -22.44
CA ALA A 298 1.73 -1.14 -22.37
C ALA A 298 0.91 0.15 -22.21
N ASP A 299 -0.20 0.27 -22.90
CA ASP A 299 -1.07 1.46 -22.84
C ASP A 299 -1.72 1.59 -21.44
N THR A 300 -2.22 0.47 -20.91
CA THR A 300 -2.77 0.42 -19.56
C THR A 300 -1.70 0.75 -18.52
N LEU A 301 -0.49 0.16 -18.66
CA LEU A 301 0.65 0.44 -17.77
C LEU A 301 1.03 1.93 -17.79
N THR A 302 1.09 2.53 -18.97
CA THR A 302 1.38 3.97 -19.13
C THR A 302 0.31 4.82 -18.44
N ARG A 303 -0.96 4.49 -18.63
CA ARG A 303 -2.07 5.24 -18.04
C ARG A 303 -2.10 5.11 -16.51
N MET A 304 -1.94 3.90 -15.98
CA MET A 304 -2.02 3.62 -14.54
C MET A 304 -0.86 4.21 -13.74
N SER A 305 0.32 4.40 -14.33
CA SER A 305 1.53 4.86 -13.66
C SER A 305 1.75 6.37 -13.70
N ARG A 306 1.06 7.10 -14.60
CA ARG A 306 1.15 8.56 -14.70
C ARG A 306 0.46 9.23 -13.53
N VAL A 307 0.98 10.41 -13.11
CA VAL A 307 0.28 11.26 -12.13
C VAL A 307 -1.12 11.60 -12.65
N SER A 308 -2.13 11.28 -11.86
CA SER A 308 -3.54 11.63 -12.11
C SER A 308 -3.91 12.88 -11.32
N VAL A 309 -3.54 12.92 -10.05
CA VAL A 309 -3.80 14.06 -9.17
C VAL A 309 -2.56 14.42 -8.36
N ALA A 310 -2.39 15.71 -8.12
CA ALA A 310 -1.40 16.25 -7.20
C ALA A 310 -1.99 17.46 -6.48
N THR A 311 -1.75 17.58 -5.18
CA THR A 311 -2.25 18.67 -4.37
C THR A 311 -1.23 19.10 -3.32
N HIS A 312 -1.23 20.39 -2.97
CA HIS A 312 -0.45 20.91 -1.84
C HIS A 312 -1.11 20.61 -0.48
N HIS A 313 -2.38 20.23 -0.49
CA HIS A 313 -3.12 19.92 0.72
C HIS A 313 -4.17 18.84 0.44
N ASP A 314 -3.81 17.60 0.72
CA ASP A 314 -4.74 16.47 0.70
C ASP A 314 -5.80 16.68 1.78
N ALA A 315 -7.07 16.55 1.38
CA ALA A 315 -8.20 16.84 2.28
C ALA A 315 -8.30 15.92 3.48
N THR A 316 -7.59 14.77 3.46
CA THR A 316 -7.61 13.74 4.48
C THR A 316 -6.29 13.65 5.22
N LEU A 317 -5.16 13.64 4.49
CA LEU A 317 -3.82 13.50 5.07
C LEU A 317 -3.20 14.83 5.51
N CYS A 318 -3.75 15.96 5.07
CA CYS A 318 -3.31 17.31 5.44
C CYS A 318 -1.85 17.65 5.04
N ILE A 319 -1.32 16.96 4.03
CA ILE A 319 0.01 17.13 3.45
C ILE A 319 -0.09 17.21 1.92
N PRO A 320 0.95 17.67 1.22
CA PRO A 320 1.07 17.48 -0.23
C PRO A 320 1.06 16.00 -0.59
N THR A 321 0.29 15.64 -1.62
CA THR A 321 0.23 14.27 -2.14
C THR A 321 0.26 14.24 -3.66
N ARG A 322 0.78 13.13 -4.21
CA ARG A 322 0.79 12.81 -5.65
C ARG A 322 0.36 11.37 -5.83
N PHE A 323 -0.74 11.16 -6.57
CA PHE A 323 -1.23 9.84 -6.90
C PHE A 323 -1.35 9.65 -8.41
N SER A 324 -1.10 8.44 -8.84
CA SER A 324 -1.60 7.92 -10.10
C SER A 324 -2.94 7.22 -9.88
N LEU A 325 -3.38 6.42 -10.84
CA LEU A 325 -4.65 5.68 -10.72
C LEU A 325 -4.48 4.44 -9.81
N GLY A 326 -4.56 4.68 -8.50
CA GLY A 326 -4.49 3.66 -7.46
C GLY A 326 -3.11 3.43 -6.85
N TYR A 327 -2.11 4.25 -7.23
CA TYR A 327 -0.76 4.16 -6.67
C TYR A 327 -0.25 5.51 -6.21
N MET A 328 0.63 5.49 -5.23
CA MET A 328 1.43 6.64 -4.81
C MET A 328 2.61 6.84 -5.76
N LYS A 329 2.95 8.12 -5.96
CA LYS A 329 4.18 8.57 -6.62
C LYS A 329 5.16 9.10 -5.56
N SER A 330 6.37 9.46 -5.96
CA SER A 330 7.30 10.12 -5.05
C SER A 330 6.65 11.35 -4.40
N MET A 331 6.78 11.46 -3.06
CA MET A 331 6.25 12.56 -2.25
C MET A 331 7.33 13.03 -1.30
N ASP A 332 7.79 14.29 -1.47
CA ASP A 332 8.78 14.91 -0.59
C ASP A 332 8.11 15.98 0.28
N ASN A 333 7.92 15.65 1.54
CA ASN A 333 7.32 16.52 2.55
C ASN A 333 8.32 16.90 3.65
N ARG A 334 9.63 16.65 3.45
CA ARG A 334 10.69 16.90 4.45
C ARG A 334 10.80 18.35 4.90
N ALA A 335 10.36 19.28 4.08
CA ALA A 335 10.41 20.71 4.39
C ALA A 335 9.19 21.23 5.19
N LEU A 336 8.23 20.36 5.50
CA LEU A 336 7.01 20.76 6.21
C LEU A 336 7.15 20.59 7.72
N ASP A 337 6.67 21.57 8.48
CA ASP A 337 6.54 21.43 9.93
C ASP A 337 5.53 20.34 10.29
N ASN A 338 5.84 19.54 11.31
CA ASN A 338 4.99 18.45 11.80
C ASN A 338 4.61 17.41 10.72
N ALA A 339 5.48 17.20 9.73
CA ALA A 339 5.29 16.22 8.66
C ALA A 339 6.40 15.13 8.68
N GLU A 340 6.95 14.84 9.85
CA GLU A 340 7.89 13.75 10.04
C GLU A 340 7.27 12.41 9.62
N ASP A 341 8.06 11.56 8.96
CA ASP A 341 7.60 10.29 8.39
C ASP A 341 6.40 10.42 7.43
N CYS A 342 6.29 11.57 6.76
CA CYS A 342 5.25 11.87 5.78
C CYS A 342 5.80 12.00 4.34
N SER A 343 6.99 11.45 4.08
CA SER A 343 7.60 11.39 2.76
C SER A 343 7.74 9.94 2.28
N ALA A 344 7.80 9.76 0.97
CA ALA A 344 8.22 8.52 0.32
C ALA A 344 8.97 8.92 -0.95
N ILE A 345 10.30 8.93 -0.89
CA ILE A 345 11.11 9.47 -1.97
C ILE A 345 11.58 8.33 -2.87
N LEU A 346 11.00 8.28 -4.05
CA LEU A 346 11.26 7.31 -5.12
C LEU A 346 11.81 8.05 -6.35
N SER A 347 12.04 7.35 -7.46
CA SER A 347 12.25 8.00 -8.76
C SER A 347 10.94 8.58 -9.31
N GLU A 348 11.04 9.46 -10.32
CA GLU A 348 9.85 10.05 -10.96
C GLU A 348 9.01 8.97 -11.68
N ALA A 349 9.65 7.98 -12.28
CA ALA A 349 8.97 6.88 -12.99
C ALA A 349 8.30 5.89 -12.01
N ALA A 350 8.82 5.76 -10.79
CA ALA A 350 8.33 4.78 -9.83
C ALA A 350 6.89 5.05 -9.41
N PHE A 351 6.15 3.97 -9.17
CA PHE A 351 4.80 3.96 -8.64
C PHE A 351 4.55 2.72 -7.80
N GLY A 352 3.80 2.85 -6.73
CA GLY A 352 3.55 1.78 -5.79
C GLY A 352 2.68 2.23 -4.64
N HIS A 353 2.80 1.61 -3.48
CA HIS A 353 2.06 2.07 -2.31
C HIS A 353 2.81 1.80 -1.02
N VAL A 354 2.73 2.74 -0.08
CA VAL A 354 3.20 2.54 1.30
C VAL A 354 2.06 2.02 2.17
N GLY A 355 2.41 1.30 3.23
CA GLY A 355 1.49 0.85 4.27
C GLY A 355 1.71 1.62 5.57
N ALA A 356 0.65 1.77 6.36
CA ALA A 356 0.76 2.36 7.69
C ALA A 356 1.85 1.64 8.51
N GLY A 357 2.74 2.42 9.15
CA GLY A 357 3.88 1.90 9.90
C GLY A 357 5.16 1.71 9.09
N GLY A 358 5.15 1.84 7.74
CA GLY A 358 6.36 1.94 6.93
C GLY A 358 6.63 0.82 5.93
N SER A 359 5.73 -0.18 5.75
CA SER A 359 5.84 -1.13 4.63
C SER A 359 5.73 -0.41 3.28
N ILE A 360 6.37 -0.94 2.26
CA ILE A 360 6.28 -0.40 0.90
C ILE A 360 6.45 -1.49 -0.15
N GLY A 361 5.69 -1.37 -1.25
CA GLY A 361 5.92 -2.08 -2.49
C GLY A 361 5.82 -1.12 -3.67
N PHE A 362 6.73 -1.21 -4.64
CA PHE A 362 6.68 -0.38 -5.84
C PHE A 362 7.39 -0.99 -7.05
N ALA A 363 7.04 -0.50 -8.23
CA ALA A 363 7.75 -0.71 -9.49
C ALA A 363 8.46 0.58 -9.92
N ASP A 364 9.66 0.45 -10.45
CA ASP A 364 10.38 1.48 -11.21
C ASP A 364 10.64 0.97 -12.62
N PRO A 365 9.80 1.31 -13.61
CA PRO A 365 9.95 0.81 -14.98
C PRO A 365 11.21 1.29 -15.69
N GLU A 366 11.73 2.48 -15.38
CA GLU A 366 12.98 2.99 -16.00
C GLU A 366 14.19 2.16 -15.58
N ARG A 367 14.17 1.61 -14.39
CA ARG A 367 15.25 0.79 -13.83
C ARG A 367 14.93 -0.70 -13.86
N ARG A 368 13.73 -1.06 -14.38
CA ARG A 368 13.22 -2.43 -14.39
C ARG A 368 13.31 -3.08 -13.01
N MET A 369 13.14 -2.25 -11.98
CA MET A 369 13.25 -2.62 -10.57
C MET A 369 11.87 -2.81 -9.95
N SER A 370 11.68 -3.91 -9.21
CA SER A 370 10.61 -4.00 -8.22
C SER A 370 11.19 -4.10 -6.82
N PHE A 371 10.44 -3.59 -5.86
CA PHE A 371 10.87 -3.49 -4.48
C PHE A 371 9.72 -3.87 -3.53
N GLY A 372 10.05 -4.60 -2.46
CA GLY A 372 9.17 -4.91 -1.36
C GLY A 372 9.88 -4.82 -0.02
N TYR A 373 9.23 -4.19 0.96
CA TYR A 373 9.61 -4.21 2.37
C TYR A 373 8.37 -4.37 3.23
N ALA A 374 8.39 -5.37 4.09
CA ALA A 374 7.31 -5.69 5.03
C ALA A 374 7.88 -5.88 6.44
N MET A 375 7.19 -5.38 7.45
CA MET A 375 7.63 -5.39 8.85
C MET A 375 6.43 -5.56 9.79
N ASN A 376 6.66 -6.05 11.02
CA ASN A 376 5.61 -6.14 12.02
C ASN A 376 5.63 -5.02 13.07
N ARG A 377 6.73 -4.28 13.20
CA ARG A 377 6.82 -3.13 14.11
C ARG A 377 6.43 -1.86 13.38
N MET A 378 5.25 -1.33 13.66
CA MET A 378 4.83 -0.06 13.07
C MET A 378 5.77 1.09 13.51
N GLY A 379 6.10 1.97 12.60
CA GLY A 379 6.76 3.24 12.89
C GLY A 379 5.74 4.38 12.98
N ALA A 380 6.23 5.58 13.29
CA ALA A 380 5.45 6.80 13.24
C ALA A 380 5.09 7.19 11.79
N GLY A 381 4.18 8.13 11.63
CA GLY A 381 3.82 8.72 10.35
C GLY A 381 2.89 7.87 9.51
N ILE A 382 2.62 8.36 8.31
CA ILE A 382 1.64 7.77 7.37
C ILE A 382 2.25 7.34 6.05
N LEU A 383 3.52 7.72 5.80
CA LEU A 383 4.29 7.29 4.64
C LEU A 383 5.50 6.47 5.11
N LEU A 384 6.67 6.63 4.49
CA LEU A 384 7.87 5.93 4.94
C LEU A 384 8.47 6.60 6.16
N ASN A 385 8.92 5.77 7.09
CA ASN A 385 9.86 6.15 8.14
C ASN A 385 11.31 5.84 7.71
N ASP A 386 12.27 6.17 8.55
CA ASP A 386 13.70 5.97 8.28
C ASP A 386 14.06 4.52 7.92
N ARG A 387 13.34 3.52 8.46
CA ARG A 387 13.59 2.11 8.15
C ARG A 387 13.31 1.80 6.68
N GLY A 388 12.11 2.15 6.20
CA GLY A 388 11.73 1.91 4.81
C GLY A 388 12.51 2.79 3.86
N GLN A 389 12.68 4.09 4.19
CA GLN A 389 13.39 5.03 3.31
C GLN A 389 14.87 4.68 3.15
N SER A 390 15.57 4.27 4.22
CA SER A 390 16.98 3.87 4.13
C SER A 390 17.23 2.69 3.18
N LEU A 391 16.31 1.72 3.16
CA LEU A 391 16.38 0.59 2.24
C LEU A 391 16.17 1.02 0.78
N VAL A 392 15.18 1.88 0.54
CA VAL A 392 14.92 2.49 -0.78
C VAL A 392 16.12 3.30 -1.26
N ASP A 393 16.67 4.13 -0.38
CA ASP A 393 17.85 4.95 -0.68
C ASP A 393 19.07 4.09 -1.04
N ALA A 394 19.31 3.03 -0.29
CA ALA A 394 20.41 2.09 -0.58
C ALA A 394 20.20 1.38 -1.92
N ALA A 395 18.96 1.00 -2.27
CA ALA A 395 18.67 0.39 -3.57
C ALA A 395 18.95 1.35 -4.73
N TYR A 396 18.51 2.61 -4.65
CA TYR A 396 18.78 3.61 -5.69
C TYR A 396 20.26 3.94 -5.81
N ARG A 397 21.00 4.04 -4.69
CA ARG A 397 22.46 4.25 -4.72
C ARG A 397 23.19 3.08 -5.39
N ALA A 398 22.78 1.83 -5.13
CA ALA A 398 23.35 0.65 -5.80
C ALA A 398 23.12 0.65 -7.32
N LEU A 399 22.08 1.34 -7.79
CA LEU A 399 21.78 1.54 -9.20
C LEU A 399 22.46 2.79 -9.81
N GLY A 400 23.32 3.47 -9.04
CA GLY A 400 24.09 4.63 -9.52
C GLY A 400 23.38 5.98 -9.36
N CYS A 401 22.20 6.02 -8.74
CA CYS A 401 21.55 7.30 -8.45
C CYS A 401 22.34 8.06 -7.37
N ARG A 402 22.48 9.38 -7.57
CA ARG A 402 23.39 10.20 -6.75
C ARG A 402 22.70 11.07 -5.74
N SER A 403 21.47 11.47 -5.98
CA SER A 403 20.76 12.44 -5.14
C SER A 403 19.25 12.26 -5.18
N ASN A 404 18.63 12.53 -4.04
CA ASN A 404 17.17 12.70 -3.91
C ASN A 404 16.81 14.11 -3.41
N ALA A 405 17.75 15.05 -3.44
CA ALA A 405 17.56 16.41 -2.93
C ALA A 405 16.43 17.18 -3.67
N GLY A 406 16.15 16.80 -4.91
CA GLY A 406 15.02 17.36 -5.69
C GLY A 406 13.65 16.71 -5.44
N GLY A 407 13.52 15.88 -4.39
CA GLY A 407 12.27 15.18 -4.07
C GLY A 407 12.03 13.89 -4.85
N VAL A 408 12.98 13.54 -5.73
CA VAL A 408 13.00 12.27 -6.47
C VAL A 408 14.43 11.77 -6.59
N TRP A 409 14.62 10.46 -6.62
CA TRP A 409 15.90 9.87 -6.92
C TRP A 409 16.30 10.07 -8.40
N ALA A 410 17.45 10.71 -8.61
CA ALA A 410 18.02 10.99 -9.92
C ALA A 410 19.45 10.47 -10.03
N GLY A 411 19.87 10.11 -11.24
CA GLY A 411 21.18 9.58 -11.59
C GLY A 411 22.22 10.60 -11.91
#